data_71e96d93090630c91b940fd6d83987f7
#
_entry.id   71e96d93090630c91b940fd6d83987f7
#
_cell.length_a   1.000
_cell.length_b   1.000
_cell.length_c   1.000
_cell.angle_alpha   90.00
_cell.angle_beta   90.00
_cell.angle_gamma   90.00
#
_symmetry.space_group_name_H-M   'P 1'
#
loop_
_entity.id
_entity.type
_entity.pdbx_description
1 polymer ?
#
loop_
_entity_poly.entity_id
_entity_poly.type
_entity_poly.pdbx_seq_one_letter_code
_entity_poly.pdbx_strand_id
1 'polypeptide(L)'
;GITPEDDILANSYPFVSSFAADPKLVQLAAEACRKQGVQVYTGRIATGDQFVGSKAQKDDIVARTHPMAVEMEGGSIAHACAINGVPFVIIRSISDNADDGAEMSFETFEVLAANDAAEIVTTMLQNL
;
A
#
# COMPACT_ATOMS: atom_id res chain seq x y z
N GLY A 1 14.71 13.40 -5.88
CA GLY A 1 13.49 13.60 -5.12
C GLY A 1 13.50 14.98 -4.48
N ILE A 2 12.33 15.61 -4.36
CA ILE A 2 12.19 16.88 -3.65
C ILE A 2 12.43 16.61 -2.16
N THR A 3 13.35 17.33 -1.53
CA THR A 3 13.54 17.26 -0.09
C THR A 3 12.48 18.12 0.63
N PRO A 4 12.23 17.91 1.94
CA PRO A 4 11.31 18.76 2.68
C PRO A 4 11.65 20.25 2.65
N GLU A 5 12.92 20.58 2.52
CA GLU A 5 13.39 21.95 2.42
C GLU A 5 13.13 22.58 1.04
N ASP A 6 13.03 21.75 0.01
CA ASP A 6 12.78 22.17 -1.38
C ASP A 6 11.28 22.32 -1.68
N ASP A 7 10.40 21.77 -0.84
CA ASP A 7 8.96 21.82 -1.04
C ASP A 7 8.37 23.09 -0.44
N ILE A 8 7.88 23.99 -1.29
CA ILE A 8 7.22 25.23 -0.86
C ILE A 8 5.99 24.93 0.01
N LEU A 9 5.29 23.82 -0.25
CA LEU A 9 4.14 23.39 0.55
C LEU A 9 4.58 22.85 1.91
N ALA A 10 5.74 22.21 2.01
CA ALA A 10 6.30 21.75 3.27
C ALA A 10 6.63 22.91 4.21
N ASN A 11 6.98 24.08 3.70
CA ASN A 11 7.19 25.29 4.49
C ASN A 11 5.88 25.92 4.98
N SER A 12 4.76 25.58 4.38
CA SER A 12 3.43 26.12 4.73
C SER A 12 2.62 25.17 5.61
N TYR A 13 2.91 23.87 5.54
CA TYR A 13 2.23 22.80 6.28
C TYR A 13 3.27 21.86 6.90
N PRO A 14 2.94 21.19 8.03
CA PRO A 14 3.83 20.20 8.61
C PRO A 14 4.13 19.11 7.57
N PHE A 15 5.40 18.90 7.27
CA PHE A 15 5.81 17.80 6.39
C PHE A 15 5.50 16.47 7.05
N VAL A 16 4.74 15.62 6.36
CA VAL A 16 4.40 14.28 6.81
C VAL A 16 4.97 13.27 5.83
N SER A 17 5.94 12.51 6.29
CA SER A 17 6.60 11.47 5.48
C SER A 17 5.83 10.15 5.44
N SER A 18 4.86 9.96 6.32
CA SER A 18 4.03 8.77 6.39
C SER A 18 2.68 9.06 7.02
N PHE A 19 1.69 8.26 6.64
CA PHE A 19 0.33 8.33 7.17
C PHE A 19 -0.02 7.01 7.83
N ALA A 20 -0.45 7.04 9.09
CA ALA A 20 -0.87 5.85 9.81
C ALA A 20 -2.27 5.41 9.39
N ALA A 21 -2.41 4.17 8.97
CA ALA A 21 -3.71 3.56 8.75
C ALA A 21 -4.49 3.41 10.07
N ASP A 22 -5.82 3.41 10.00
CA ASP A 22 -6.66 3.21 11.17
C ASP A 22 -6.49 1.79 11.73
N PRO A 23 -6.13 1.64 13.03
CA PRO A 23 -5.84 0.32 13.62
C PRO A 23 -7.02 -0.65 13.56
N LYS A 24 -8.26 -0.14 13.71
CA LYS A 24 -9.47 -0.98 13.63
C LYS A 24 -9.67 -1.52 12.21
N LEU A 25 -9.49 -0.68 11.21
CA LEU A 25 -9.60 -1.10 9.81
C LEU A 25 -8.49 -2.08 9.43
N VAL A 26 -7.27 -1.89 9.90
CA VAL A 26 -6.15 -2.84 9.71
C VAL A 26 -6.49 -4.20 10.31
N GLN A 27 -7.03 -4.23 11.54
CA GLN A 27 -7.44 -5.47 12.18
C GLN A 27 -8.55 -6.17 11.41
N LEU A 28 -9.59 -5.46 11.00
CA LEU A 28 -10.70 -6.01 10.23
C LEU A 28 -10.23 -6.59 8.89
N ALA A 29 -9.32 -5.91 8.20
CA ALA A 29 -8.73 -6.40 6.96
C ALA A 29 -7.94 -7.69 7.18
N ALA A 30 -7.09 -7.73 8.19
CA ALA A 30 -6.31 -8.92 8.52
C ALA A 30 -7.21 -10.12 8.91
N GLU A 31 -8.27 -9.89 9.67
CA GLU A 31 -9.24 -10.93 10.03
C GLU A 31 -10.02 -11.46 8.82
N ALA A 32 -10.44 -10.56 7.92
CA ALA A 32 -11.11 -10.94 6.69
C ALA A 32 -10.20 -11.82 5.80
N CYS A 33 -8.93 -11.45 5.65
CA CYS A 33 -7.95 -12.26 4.92
C CYS A 33 -7.79 -13.65 5.53
N ARG A 34 -7.67 -13.76 6.87
CA ARG A 34 -7.54 -15.04 7.56
C ARG A 34 -8.78 -15.93 7.39
N LYS A 35 -9.98 -15.35 7.48
CA LYS A 35 -11.24 -16.09 7.24
C LYS A 35 -11.31 -16.68 5.84
N GLN A 36 -10.76 -15.96 4.86
CA GLN A 36 -10.72 -16.39 3.46
C GLN A 36 -9.58 -17.36 3.16
N GLY A 37 -8.67 -17.58 4.12
CA GLY A 37 -7.49 -18.42 3.93
C GLY A 37 -6.39 -17.75 3.09
N VAL A 38 -6.45 -16.43 2.94
CA VAL A 38 -5.43 -15.64 2.22
C VAL A 38 -4.32 -15.26 3.18
N GLN A 39 -3.08 -15.45 2.74
CA GLN A 39 -1.92 -15.01 3.52
C GLN A 39 -1.87 -13.49 3.59
N VAL A 40 -1.73 -12.95 4.78
CA VAL A 40 -1.74 -11.50 5.03
C VAL A 40 -0.50 -11.06 5.80
N TYR A 41 0.02 -9.92 5.40
CA TYR A 41 1.10 -9.21 6.09
C TYR A 41 0.65 -7.79 6.39
N THR A 42 1.05 -7.28 7.55
CA THR A 42 0.79 -5.89 7.96
C THR A 42 2.11 -5.16 8.06
N GLY A 43 2.22 -4.02 7.41
CA GLY A 43 3.46 -3.26 7.42
C GLY A 43 3.38 -1.98 6.61
N ARG A 44 4.52 -1.34 6.43
CA ARG A 44 4.62 -0.09 5.67
C ARG A 44 4.53 -0.35 4.18
N ILE A 45 3.74 0.46 3.49
CA ILE A 45 3.66 0.53 2.03
C ILE A 45 4.30 1.83 1.58
N ALA A 46 5.22 1.77 0.63
CA ALA A 46 5.79 2.95 -0.01
C ALA A 46 5.08 3.25 -1.32
N THR A 47 4.76 4.51 -1.53
CA THR A 47 4.14 5.00 -2.77
C THR A 47 5.12 5.86 -3.55
N GLY A 48 5.16 5.69 -4.86
CA GLY A 48 5.93 6.51 -5.78
C GLY A 48 5.27 6.61 -7.15
N ASP A 49 5.79 7.50 -7.99
CA ASP A 49 5.25 7.78 -9.31
C ASP A 49 5.92 6.95 -10.42
N GLN A 50 6.79 6.01 -10.04
CA GLN A 50 7.53 5.16 -10.97
C GLN A 50 7.24 3.68 -10.71
N PHE A 51 7.07 2.94 -11.79
CA PHE A 51 7.05 1.48 -11.73
C PHE A 51 8.41 0.95 -11.29
N VAL A 52 8.42 0.12 -10.24
CA VAL A 52 9.65 -0.49 -9.73
C VAL A 52 9.92 -1.78 -10.51
N GLY A 53 10.72 -1.69 -11.55
CA GLY A 53 11.03 -2.79 -12.46
C GLY A 53 12.46 -3.30 -12.38
N SER A 54 13.30 -2.77 -11.48
CA SER A 54 14.68 -3.20 -11.33
C SER A 54 15.09 -3.37 -9.86
N LYS A 55 16.06 -4.26 -9.65
CA LYS A 55 16.64 -4.48 -8.32
C LYS A 55 17.26 -3.20 -7.73
N ALA A 56 17.92 -2.39 -8.56
CA ALA A 56 18.54 -1.15 -8.10
C ALA A 56 17.52 -0.13 -7.57
N GLN A 57 16.39 0.04 -8.26
CA GLN A 57 15.28 0.87 -7.77
C GLN A 57 14.69 0.34 -6.46
N LYS A 58 14.48 -0.99 -6.38
CA LYS A 58 13.99 -1.66 -5.18
C LYS A 58 14.92 -1.42 -4.00
N ASP A 59 16.22 -1.66 -4.16
CA ASP A 59 17.21 -1.51 -3.10
C ASP A 59 17.27 -0.06 -2.57
N ASP A 60 17.17 0.94 -3.45
CA ASP A 60 17.14 2.35 -3.08
C ASP A 60 15.88 2.70 -2.26
N ILE A 61 14.72 2.24 -2.69
CA ILE A 61 13.45 2.45 -1.96
C ILE A 61 13.50 1.78 -0.60
N VAL A 62 13.97 0.53 -0.53
CA VAL A 62 14.10 -0.21 0.73
C VAL A 62 15.04 0.51 1.70
N ALA A 63 16.17 1.01 1.21
CA ALA A 63 17.14 1.74 2.03
C ALA A 63 16.55 3.03 2.63
N ARG A 64 15.70 3.73 1.87
CA ARG A 64 15.11 5.02 2.30
C ARG A 64 13.86 4.88 3.15
N THR A 65 13.02 3.90 2.89
CA THR A 65 11.66 3.84 3.47
C THR A 65 11.38 2.56 4.26
N HIS A 66 12.19 1.51 4.11
CA HIS A 66 12.00 0.20 4.76
C HIS A 66 10.58 -0.37 4.59
N PRO A 67 10.01 -0.42 3.37
CA PRO A 67 8.66 -0.87 3.15
C PRO A 67 8.58 -2.40 3.04
N MET A 68 7.38 -2.93 3.27
CA MET A 68 7.04 -4.32 2.93
C MET A 68 6.54 -4.44 1.49
N ALA A 69 5.94 -3.39 0.95
CA ALA A 69 5.45 -3.33 -0.42
C ALA A 69 5.65 -1.93 -1.01
N VAL A 70 5.68 -1.87 -2.34
CA VAL A 70 5.72 -0.63 -3.12
C VAL A 70 4.55 -0.61 -4.10
N GLU A 71 3.99 0.55 -4.30
CA GLU A 71 2.84 0.75 -5.20
C GLU A 71 2.76 2.23 -5.64
N MET A 72 1.72 2.65 -6.32
CA MET A 72 1.69 3.96 -6.98
C MET A 72 0.50 4.85 -6.57
N GLU A 73 -0.45 4.40 -5.75
CA GLU A 73 -1.70 5.13 -5.47
C GLU A 73 -1.98 5.35 -3.98
N GLY A 74 -1.54 4.47 -3.11
CA GLY A 74 -1.93 4.45 -1.69
C GLY A 74 -1.55 5.70 -0.93
N GLY A 75 -0.39 6.29 -1.22
CA GLY A 75 0.07 7.51 -0.56
C GLY A 75 -0.84 8.71 -0.81
N SER A 76 -1.32 8.91 -2.03
CA SER A 76 -2.25 10.00 -2.35
C SER A 76 -3.62 9.80 -1.70
N ILE A 77 -4.11 8.56 -1.66
CA ILE A 77 -5.35 8.21 -0.95
C ILE A 77 -5.21 8.48 0.54
N ALA A 78 -4.14 7.97 1.15
CA ALA A 78 -3.85 8.18 2.57
C ALA A 78 -3.73 9.66 2.93
N HIS A 79 -3.06 10.44 2.10
CA HIS A 79 -2.92 11.88 2.27
C HIS A 79 -4.28 12.59 2.23
N ALA A 80 -5.11 12.29 1.23
CA ALA A 80 -6.45 12.85 1.14
C ALA A 80 -7.32 12.49 2.35
N CYS A 81 -7.27 11.24 2.82
CA CYS A 81 -7.97 10.80 4.01
C CYS A 81 -7.49 11.54 5.26
N ALA A 82 -6.17 11.68 5.42
CA ALA A 82 -5.57 12.36 6.57
C ALA A 82 -5.99 13.84 6.65
N ILE A 83 -5.96 14.56 5.53
CA ILE A 83 -6.39 15.96 5.47
C ILE A 83 -7.87 16.12 5.85
N ASN A 84 -8.70 15.17 5.44
CA ASN A 84 -10.15 15.23 5.67
C ASN A 84 -10.60 14.52 6.96
N GLY A 85 -9.68 14.00 7.76
CA GLY A 85 -10.02 13.29 9.00
C GLY A 85 -10.79 11.99 8.78
N VAL A 86 -10.58 11.32 7.64
CA VAL A 86 -11.24 10.06 7.27
C VAL A 86 -10.35 8.88 7.63
N PRO A 87 -10.81 7.95 8.47
CA PRO A 87 -10.07 6.70 8.73
C PRO A 87 -9.88 5.90 7.45
N PHE A 88 -8.71 5.30 7.28
CA PHE A 88 -8.39 4.52 6.08
C PHE A 88 -7.53 3.30 6.40
N VAL A 89 -7.51 2.37 5.47
CA VAL A 89 -6.54 1.28 5.36
C VAL A 89 -6.23 1.05 3.88
N ILE A 90 -4.99 0.73 3.57
CA ILE A 90 -4.57 0.35 2.21
C ILE A 90 -4.37 -1.16 2.18
N ILE A 91 -5.04 -1.81 1.25
CA ILE A 91 -4.95 -3.26 1.03
C ILE A 91 -4.41 -3.47 -0.38
N ARG A 92 -3.35 -4.27 -0.50
CA ARG A 92 -2.70 -4.56 -1.79
C ARG A 92 -2.48 -6.06 -1.94
N SER A 93 -2.77 -6.56 -3.13
CA SER A 93 -2.31 -7.88 -3.57
C SER A 93 -0.94 -7.74 -4.22
N ILE A 94 -0.03 -8.64 -3.89
CA ILE A 94 1.35 -8.60 -4.41
C ILE A 94 1.43 -9.45 -5.66
N SER A 95 1.75 -8.83 -6.78
CA SER A 95 1.85 -9.48 -8.09
C SER A 95 3.23 -10.08 -8.37
N ASP A 96 4.28 -9.47 -7.81
CA ASP A 96 5.67 -9.86 -8.03
C ASP A 96 6.58 -9.36 -6.90
N ASN A 97 7.83 -9.78 -6.90
CA ASN A 97 8.82 -9.35 -5.92
C ASN A 97 9.69 -8.18 -6.40
N ALA A 98 9.36 -7.57 -7.56
CA ALA A 98 10.20 -6.57 -8.24
C ALA A 98 11.63 -7.08 -8.51
N ASP A 99 11.79 -8.40 -8.67
CA ASP A 99 13.04 -9.06 -9.06
C ASP A 99 12.95 -9.55 -10.51
N ASP A 100 14.07 -9.60 -11.22
CA ASP A 100 14.14 -10.06 -12.60
C ASP A 100 13.69 -11.53 -12.69
N GLY A 101 12.48 -11.81 -13.21
CA GLY A 101 12.03 -13.15 -13.53
C GLY A 101 10.73 -13.68 -12.90
N ALA A 102 9.93 -12.85 -12.25
CA ALA A 102 8.61 -13.27 -11.76
C ALA A 102 7.53 -13.11 -12.84
N GLU A 103 7.43 -14.09 -13.73
CA GLU A 103 6.32 -14.19 -14.70
C GLU A 103 5.24 -15.15 -14.19
N MET A 104 4.39 -14.69 -13.31
CA MET A 104 3.01 -15.18 -13.32
C MET A 104 2.28 -14.45 -14.44
N SER A 105 1.44 -15.12 -15.24
CA SER A 105 0.66 -14.35 -16.22
C SER A 105 -0.19 -13.34 -15.46
N PHE A 106 0.03 -12.08 -15.73
CA PHE A 106 -0.67 -10.95 -15.07
C PHE A 106 -2.18 -11.13 -15.13
N GLU A 107 -2.70 -11.65 -16.23
CA GLU A 107 -4.13 -11.92 -16.42
C GLU A 107 -4.72 -12.90 -15.40
N THR A 108 -4.04 -14.00 -15.11
CA THR A 108 -4.49 -14.99 -14.11
C THR A 108 -4.43 -14.41 -12.70
N PHE A 109 -3.35 -13.69 -12.39
CA PHE A 109 -3.19 -13.02 -11.09
C PHE A 109 -4.27 -11.96 -10.87
N GLU A 110 -4.55 -11.12 -11.88
CA GLU A 110 -5.52 -10.03 -11.78
C GLU A 110 -6.93 -10.55 -11.41
N VAL A 111 -7.41 -11.61 -12.05
CA VAL A 111 -8.72 -12.19 -11.76
C VAL A 111 -8.81 -12.72 -10.34
N LEU A 112 -7.81 -13.47 -9.88
CA LEU A 112 -7.76 -14.00 -8.52
C LEU A 112 -7.69 -12.88 -7.48
N ALA A 113 -6.81 -11.91 -7.68
CA ALA A 113 -6.64 -10.78 -6.78
C ALA A 113 -7.90 -9.91 -6.69
N ALA A 114 -8.60 -9.69 -7.80
CA ALA A 114 -9.85 -8.93 -7.80
C ALA A 114 -10.96 -9.62 -7.01
N ASN A 115 -11.11 -10.93 -7.18
CA ASN A 115 -12.10 -11.72 -6.42
C ASN A 115 -11.77 -11.72 -4.92
N ASP A 116 -10.52 -11.96 -4.55
CA ASP A 116 -10.07 -11.94 -3.16
C ASP A 116 -10.29 -10.57 -2.52
N ALA A 117 -9.95 -9.50 -3.21
CA ALA A 117 -10.15 -8.13 -2.74
C ALA A 117 -11.63 -7.81 -2.50
N ALA A 118 -12.51 -8.22 -3.42
CA ALA A 118 -13.95 -8.00 -3.28
C ALA A 118 -14.53 -8.73 -2.06
N GLU A 119 -14.13 -9.96 -1.81
CA GLU A 119 -14.56 -10.73 -0.64
C GLU A 119 -14.01 -10.16 0.67
N ILE A 120 -12.75 -9.75 0.70
CA ILE A 120 -12.11 -9.13 1.87
C ILE A 120 -12.87 -7.86 2.24
N VAL A 121 -13.10 -6.95 1.29
CA VAL A 121 -13.81 -5.69 1.53
C VAL A 121 -15.25 -5.95 1.98
N THR A 122 -15.96 -6.88 1.36
CA THR A 122 -17.32 -7.27 1.77
C THR A 122 -17.35 -7.77 3.20
N THR A 123 -16.42 -8.64 3.58
CA THR A 123 -16.30 -9.16 4.95
C THR A 123 -15.99 -8.06 5.95
N MET A 124 -15.12 -7.11 5.60
CA MET A 124 -14.82 -5.95 6.45
C MET A 124 -16.08 -5.10 6.69
N LEU A 125 -16.84 -4.80 5.64
CA LEU A 125 -18.06 -3.99 5.75
C LEU A 125 -19.13 -4.65 6.63
N GLN A 126 -19.23 -5.97 6.59
CA GLN A 126 -20.15 -6.74 7.45
C GLN A 126 -19.78 -6.70 8.95
N ASN A 127 -18.51 -6.39 9.26
CA ASN A 127 -17.97 -6.40 10.63
C ASN A 127 -17.58 -5.00 11.13
N LEU A 128 -17.94 -3.98 10.39
CA LEU A 128 -17.72 -2.58 10.79
C LEU A 128 -18.56 -2.19 12.02
#